data_9c39fcf4dd550cf4824bd4c586376b3e
#
_entry.id   9c39fcf4dd550cf4824bd4c586376b3e
#
_cell.length_a   1.000
_cell.length_b   1.000
_cell.length_c   1.000
_cell.angle_alpha   90.00
_cell.angle_beta   90.00
_cell.angle_gamma   90.00
#
_symmetry.space_group_name_H-M   'P 1'
#
loop_
_entity.id
_entity.type
_entity.pdbx_description
1 polymer ?
#
loop_
_entity_poly.entity_id
_entity_poly.type
_entity_poly.pdbx_seq_one_letter_code
_entity_poly.pdbx_strand_id
1 'polypeptide(L)'
;MSQEVLVTMRSRQLALDAYDSDKVRIGYLDIYDPVLAPWVDKKIKLLEIGVHKGGSLQLWRDYFPRGTIVGIDIELPKDFMPGERIQVLQGSQADTVFLSEVANKVAPEGFDIIIDDASHIGALTKTTFWYLFENHLKLGGLYAIEDWGTGYLEDFPDGKRFDIANLPVSPIQPLASEPAGKSMKVPFPCHSYGMVGFIKELVDEQGAASITMQYPAAKRRASKFEGVLITQYIVFVTKVRPNSLTASPNPVPFGNGRGQTRISWNTGNTDIGEVYVSIDGGKELLFAKKREGSKVAKWIDTGSTYEFRLYNSAHTELLAKVVVSRTT
;
A
#
# COMPACT_ATOMS: atom_id res chain seq x y z
N MET A 1 -10.04 17.90 -25.67
CA MET A 1 -10.04 18.54 -24.35
C MET A 1 -10.46 17.47 -23.35
N SER A 2 -9.50 16.89 -22.65
CA SER A 2 -9.73 15.93 -21.59
C SER A 2 -10.29 16.69 -20.38
N GLN A 3 -11.51 16.35 -19.95
CA GLN A 3 -12.02 16.77 -18.64
C GLN A 3 -11.11 16.13 -17.58
N GLU A 4 -10.22 16.93 -16.99
CA GLU A 4 -9.63 16.58 -15.70
C GLU A 4 -10.78 16.52 -14.68
N VAL A 5 -11.08 15.31 -14.23
CA VAL A 5 -11.94 15.12 -13.06
C VAL A 5 -11.14 15.68 -11.89
N LEU A 6 -11.48 16.91 -11.48
CA LEU A 6 -11.02 17.48 -10.21
C LEU A 6 -11.50 16.54 -9.10
N VAL A 7 -10.64 15.65 -8.68
CA VAL A 7 -10.88 14.83 -7.47
C VAL A 7 -10.93 15.83 -6.32
N THR A 8 -12.12 16.13 -5.82
CA THR A 8 -12.29 17.00 -4.67
C THR A 8 -11.60 16.33 -3.49
N MET A 9 -10.51 16.90 -3.00
CA MET A 9 -9.77 16.41 -1.85
C MET A 9 -10.71 16.24 -0.65
N ARG A 10 -10.71 15.06 -0.03
CA ARG A 10 -11.65 14.74 1.06
C ARG A 10 -11.43 15.64 2.28
N SER A 11 -10.19 15.97 2.60
CA SER A 11 -9.85 16.85 3.71
C SER A 11 -10.53 18.20 3.62
N ARG A 12 -10.69 18.76 2.43
CA ARG A 12 -11.34 20.07 2.21
C ARG A 12 -12.84 20.08 2.49
N GLN A 13 -13.44 18.92 2.72
CA GLN A 13 -14.85 18.78 3.09
C GLN A 13 -15.03 18.71 4.61
N LEU A 14 -13.95 18.73 5.38
CA LEU A 14 -13.94 18.60 6.83
C LEU A 14 -13.68 19.95 7.50
N ALA A 15 -14.21 20.14 8.70
CA ALA A 15 -13.89 21.28 9.56
C ALA A 15 -12.55 21.02 10.27
N LEU A 16 -11.43 21.20 9.57
CA LEU A 16 -10.11 20.78 10.02
C LEU A 16 -9.71 21.39 11.38
N ASP A 17 -10.11 22.63 11.65
CA ASP A 17 -9.83 23.32 12.92
C ASP A 17 -10.46 22.64 14.16
N ALA A 18 -11.38 21.69 13.95
CA ALA A 18 -11.99 20.93 15.02
C ALA A 18 -11.11 19.78 15.54
N TYR A 19 -10.04 19.44 14.85
CA TYR A 19 -9.17 18.32 15.22
C TYR A 19 -7.83 18.79 15.81
N ASP A 20 -7.56 18.44 17.07
CA ASP A 20 -6.24 18.67 17.69
C ASP A 20 -5.24 17.63 17.18
N SER A 21 -4.77 17.83 15.94
CA SER A 21 -3.83 16.96 15.25
C SER A 21 -2.79 17.77 14.49
N ASP A 22 -1.55 17.35 14.58
CA ASP A 22 -0.44 17.90 13.82
C ASP A 22 -0.55 17.60 12.32
N LYS A 23 -1.21 16.51 11.93
CA LYS A 23 -1.51 16.19 10.53
C LYS A 23 -2.23 17.32 9.80
N VAL A 24 -3.08 18.06 10.52
CA VAL A 24 -3.74 19.27 10.01
C VAL A 24 -2.75 20.43 9.94
N ARG A 25 -2.00 20.66 11.03
CA ARG A 25 -1.12 21.81 11.18
C ARG A 25 0.10 21.76 10.24
N ILE A 26 0.65 20.54 10.02
CA ILE A 26 1.84 20.32 9.17
C ILE A 26 1.45 20.14 7.69
N GLY A 27 0.16 19.92 7.38
CA GLY A 27 -0.32 19.77 6.01
C GLY A 27 -0.19 18.34 5.46
N TYR A 28 -0.16 17.33 6.32
CA TYR A 28 -0.08 15.91 5.90
C TYR A 28 -1.27 15.47 5.05
N LEU A 29 -2.41 16.13 5.22
CA LEU A 29 -3.63 15.79 4.48
C LEU A 29 -3.49 16.00 2.97
N ASP A 30 -2.69 16.96 2.52
CA ASP A 30 -2.41 17.15 1.10
C ASP A 30 -1.63 15.95 0.51
N ILE A 31 -0.87 15.23 1.36
CA ILE A 31 -0.14 14.02 0.99
C ILE A 31 -1.06 12.80 1.06
N TYR A 32 -1.93 12.74 2.09
CA TYR A 32 -2.86 11.63 2.30
C TYR A 32 -4.00 11.59 1.27
N ASP A 33 -4.58 12.73 0.93
CA ASP A 33 -5.79 12.82 0.09
C ASP A 33 -5.68 12.02 -1.22
N PRO A 34 -4.64 12.17 -2.07
CA PRO A 34 -4.55 11.43 -3.31
C PRO A 34 -4.37 9.92 -3.10
N VAL A 35 -3.72 9.51 -1.99
CA VAL A 35 -3.46 8.11 -1.66
C VAL A 35 -4.70 7.44 -1.07
N LEU A 36 -5.44 8.17 -0.21
CA LEU A 36 -6.61 7.65 0.50
C LEU A 36 -7.91 7.76 -0.29
N ALA A 37 -7.96 8.57 -1.35
CA ALA A 37 -9.16 8.77 -2.16
C ALA A 37 -9.89 7.46 -2.55
N PRO A 38 -9.22 6.37 -2.94
CA PRO A 38 -9.89 5.12 -3.28
C PRO A 38 -10.63 4.43 -2.13
N TRP A 39 -10.41 4.86 -0.89
CA TRP A 39 -10.91 4.23 0.33
C TRP A 39 -12.06 5.00 1.00
N VAL A 40 -12.25 6.30 0.69
CA VAL A 40 -13.15 7.23 1.39
C VAL A 40 -14.56 6.66 1.57
N ASP A 41 -15.16 6.13 0.51
CA ASP A 41 -16.54 5.65 0.53
C ASP A 41 -16.68 4.16 0.89
N LYS A 42 -15.55 3.49 1.17
CA LYS A 42 -15.54 2.07 1.51
C LYS A 42 -15.78 1.86 3.00
N LYS A 43 -16.33 0.70 3.34
CA LYS A 43 -16.38 0.23 4.73
C LYS A 43 -15.02 -0.36 5.07
N ILE A 44 -14.15 0.45 5.66
CA ILE A 44 -12.77 0.07 6.01
C ILE A 44 -12.60 -0.13 7.51
N LYS A 45 -11.49 -0.79 7.86
CA LYS A 45 -10.89 -0.82 9.20
C LYS A 45 -9.52 -0.19 9.14
N LEU A 46 -9.33 0.91 9.86
CA LEU A 46 -8.08 1.62 9.98
C LEU A 46 -7.50 1.41 11.38
N LEU A 47 -6.23 1.06 11.45
CA LEU A 47 -5.43 1.06 12.68
C LEU A 47 -4.48 2.25 12.65
N GLU A 48 -4.50 3.10 13.68
CA GLU A 48 -3.47 4.09 13.95
C GLU A 48 -2.67 3.68 15.18
N ILE A 49 -1.36 3.69 15.05
CA ILE A 49 -0.40 3.41 16.11
C ILE A 49 0.18 4.76 16.52
N GLY A 50 -0.03 5.14 17.79
CA GLY A 50 0.17 6.49 18.28
C GLY A 50 -1.16 7.24 18.34
N VAL A 51 -1.70 7.41 19.56
CA VAL A 51 -2.99 8.10 19.79
C VAL A 51 -2.77 9.53 20.26
N HIS A 52 -1.73 9.76 21.05
CA HIS A 52 -1.43 11.04 21.68
C HIS A 52 -2.68 11.65 22.33
N LYS A 53 -3.28 12.73 21.79
CA LYS A 53 -4.52 13.35 22.30
C LYS A 53 -5.80 12.81 21.63
N GLY A 54 -5.68 11.97 20.63
CA GLY A 54 -6.82 11.36 19.92
C GLY A 54 -7.44 12.22 18.83
N GLY A 55 -6.87 13.39 18.51
CA GLY A 55 -7.40 14.27 17.47
C GLY A 55 -7.35 13.64 16.07
N SER A 56 -6.31 12.90 15.78
CA SER A 56 -6.15 12.17 14.51
C SER A 56 -7.20 11.06 14.35
N LEU A 57 -7.54 10.34 15.44
CA LEU A 57 -8.60 9.32 15.39
C LEU A 57 -9.96 9.92 15.04
N GLN A 58 -10.27 11.12 15.58
CA GLN A 58 -11.50 11.85 15.24
C GLN A 58 -11.48 12.32 13.79
N LEU A 59 -10.33 12.81 13.32
CA LEU A 59 -10.11 13.17 11.92
C LEU A 59 -10.37 11.98 10.99
N TRP A 60 -9.77 10.82 11.26
CA TRP A 60 -9.95 9.62 10.43
C TRP A 60 -11.38 9.09 10.47
N ARG A 61 -12.08 9.16 11.61
CA ARG A 61 -13.51 8.82 11.70
C ARG A 61 -14.36 9.62 10.73
N ASP A 62 -14.08 10.91 10.61
CA ASP A 62 -14.88 11.81 9.76
C ASP A 62 -14.38 11.79 8.31
N TYR A 63 -13.09 11.53 8.11
CA TYR A 63 -12.49 11.31 6.80
C TYR A 63 -13.10 10.08 6.12
N PHE A 64 -13.30 9.00 6.87
CA PHE A 64 -13.90 7.75 6.41
C PHE A 64 -15.30 7.54 7.00
N PRO A 65 -16.36 8.07 6.39
CA PRO A 65 -17.69 8.07 6.97
C PRO A 65 -18.27 6.67 7.23
N ARG A 66 -17.73 5.64 6.57
CA ARG A 66 -18.11 4.23 6.76
C ARG A 66 -17.04 3.40 7.43
N GLY A 67 -15.93 4.01 7.83
CA GLY A 67 -14.80 3.35 8.46
C GLY A 67 -14.99 3.09 9.95
N THR A 68 -14.30 2.08 10.46
CA THR A 68 -14.05 1.85 11.88
C THR A 68 -12.59 2.17 12.15
N ILE A 69 -12.32 3.00 13.14
CA ILE A 69 -11.00 3.49 13.50
C ILE A 69 -10.56 2.80 14.80
N VAL A 70 -9.37 2.28 14.81
CA VAL A 70 -8.74 1.66 15.98
C VAL A 70 -7.46 2.41 16.27
N GLY A 71 -7.29 2.87 17.51
CA GLY A 71 -6.06 3.49 17.98
C GLY A 71 -5.36 2.60 19.00
N ILE A 72 -4.05 2.48 18.91
CA ILE A 72 -3.22 1.89 19.98
C ILE A 72 -2.14 2.86 20.42
N ASP A 73 -1.87 2.90 21.70
CA ASP A 73 -0.78 3.70 22.27
C ASP A 73 -0.25 3.02 23.53
N ILE A 74 1.02 3.26 23.86
CA ILE A 74 1.61 2.79 25.11
C ILE A 74 0.99 3.46 26.33
N GLU A 75 0.51 4.70 26.14
CA GLU A 75 -0.20 5.48 27.16
C GLU A 75 -1.40 6.20 26.54
N LEU A 76 -2.61 5.87 26.97
CA LEU A 76 -3.81 6.51 26.48
C LEU A 76 -4.09 7.82 27.22
N PRO A 77 -4.56 8.87 26.52
CA PRO A 77 -4.93 10.13 27.15
C PRO A 77 -6.13 9.93 28.10
N LYS A 78 -6.01 10.40 29.34
CA LYS A 78 -6.99 10.16 30.40
C LYS A 78 -8.38 10.71 30.10
N ASP A 79 -8.44 11.84 29.39
CA ASP A 79 -9.68 12.58 29.11
C ASP A 79 -10.20 12.31 27.69
N PHE A 80 -9.55 11.41 26.94
CA PHE A 80 -10.02 11.08 25.60
C PHE A 80 -11.22 10.14 25.66
N MET A 81 -12.34 10.62 25.17
CA MET A 81 -13.58 9.83 25.03
C MET A 81 -13.70 9.41 23.56
N PRO A 82 -13.44 8.15 23.23
CA PRO A 82 -13.66 7.66 21.89
C PRO A 82 -15.15 7.78 21.54
N GLY A 83 -15.44 8.47 20.45
CA GLY A 83 -16.79 8.56 19.90
C GLY A 83 -17.21 7.27 19.18
N GLU A 84 -18.36 7.34 18.52
CA GLU A 84 -18.83 6.24 17.67
C GLU A 84 -17.76 5.87 16.63
N ARG A 85 -17.62 4.57 16.33
CA ARG A 85 -16.71 4.00 15.34
C ARG A 85 -15.22 4.16 15.68
N ILE A 86 -14.87 4.60 16.90
CA ILE A 86 -13.48 4.66 17.40
C ILE A 86 -13.33 3.68 18.55
N GLN A 87 -12.27 2.88 18.53
CA GLN A 87 -11.84 2.02 19.62
C GLN A 87 -10.37 2.33 19.93
N VAL A 88 -10.03 2.39 21.24
CA VAL A 88 -8.63 2.58 21.66
C VAL A 88 -8.23 1.48 22.62
N LEU A 89 -6.97 1.02 22.47
CA LEU A 89 -6.40 -0.03 23.33
C LEU A 89 -4.98 0.38 23.74
N GLN A 90 -4.66 0.12 25.01
CA GLN A 90 -3.36 0.48 25.55
C GLN A 90 -2.38 -0.70 25.44
N GLY A 91 -1.21 -0.45 24.83
CA GLY A 91 -0.15 -1.43 24.68
C GLY A 91 0.98 -0.95 23.79
N SER A 92 2.07 -1.70 23.78
CA SER A 92 3.27 -1.35 23.01
C SER A 92 3.15 -1.74 21.55
N GLN A 93 3.61 -0.86 20.65
CA GLN A 93 3.73 -1.15 19.20
C GLN A 93 4.67 -2.33 18.92
N ALA A 94 5.63 -2.63 19.77
CA ALA A 94 6.58 -3.71 19.59
C ALA A 94 6.13 -5.05 20.22
N ASP A 95 5.02 -5.06 20.95
CA ASP A 95 4.45 -6.28 21.51
C ASP A 95 3.56 -7.00 20.47
N THR A 96 4.14 -7.97 19.80
CA THR A 96 3.44 -8.71 18.73
C THR A 96 2.29 -9.56 19.23
N VAL A 97 2.29 -9.98 20.50
CA VAL A 97 1.18 -10.71 21.13
C VAL A 97 -0.01 -9.76 21.30
N PHE A 98 0.23 -8.60 21.89
CA PHE A 98 -0.78 -7.55 22.03
C PHE A 98 -1.35 -7.13 20.66
N LEU A 99 -0.49 -6.90 19.66
CA LEU A 99 -0.92 -6.54 18.31
C LEU A 99 -1.82 -7.62 17.68
N SER A 100 -1.51 -8.90 17.90
CA SER A 100 -2.33 -10.01 17.43
C SER A 100 -3.69 -10.04 18.12
N GLU A 101 -3.72 -9.87 19.45
CA GLU A 101 -4.96 -9.84 20.22
C GLU A 101 -5.88 -8.71 19.76
N VAL A 102 -5.31 -7.50 19.57
CA VAL A 102 -6.04 -6.35 19.02
C VAL A 102 -6.59 -6.68 17.64
N ALA A 103 -5.76 -7.13 16.71
CA ALA A 103 -6.17 -7.39 15.34
C ALA A 103 -7.25 -8.48 15.27
N ASN A 104 -7.09 -9.58 15.99
CA ASN A 104 -8.07 -10.68 16.03
C ASN A 104 -9.42 -10.23 16.64
N LYS A 105 -9.39 -9.33 17.61
CA LYS A 105 -10.60 -8.80 18.27
C LYS A 105 -11.37 -7.84 17.37
N VAL A 106 -10.67 -6.88 16.73
CA VAL A 106 -11.32 -5.75 16.04
C VAL A 106 -11.32 -5.89 14.51
N ALA A 107 -10.37 -6.63 13.95
CA ALA A 107 -10.20 -6.79 12.52
C ALA A 107 -9.76 -8.23 12.16
N PRO A 108 -10.56 -9.28 12.45
CA PRO A 108 -10.17 -10.68 12.21
C PRO A 108 -9.86 -10.98 10.72
N GLU A 109 -10.39 -10.19 9.79
CA GLU A 109 -10.10 -10.27 8.36
C GLU A 109 -8.91 -9.39 7.93
N GLY A 110 -8.25 -8.72 8.89
CA GLY A 110 -7.18 -7.76 8.68
C GLY A 110 -7.67 -6.32 8.52
N PHE A 111 -6.73 -5.39 8.65
CA PHE A 111 -6.94 -3.95 8.44
C PHE A 111 -6.84 -3.61 6.94
N ASP A 112 -7.59 -2.62 6.52
CA ASP A 112 -7.50 -2.04 5.17
C ASP A 112 -6.37 -1.01 5.11
N ILE A 113 -6.20 -0.23 6.19
CA ILE A 113 -5.21 0.83 6.32
C ILE A 113 -4.57 0.72 7.70
N ILE A 114 -3.24 0.84 7.76
CA ILE A 114 -2.48 0.99 9.01
C ILE A 114 -1.64 2.25 8.89
N ILE A 115 -1.66 3.09 9.94
CA ILE A 115 -0.85 4.31 10.06
C ILE A 115 0.04 4.14 11.29
N ASP A 116 1.36 4.20 11.11
CA ASP A 116 2.36 4.14 12.19
C ASP A 116 2.90 5.56 12.42
N ASP A 117 2.44 6.15 13.48
CA ASP A 117 2.75 7.51 13.96
C ASP A 117 3.07 7.47 15.46
N ALA A 118 3.90 6.51 15.88
CA ALA A 118 4.14 6.26 17.31
C ALA A 118 5.51 6.73 17.77
N SER A 119 6.48 5.83 17.87
CA SER A 119 7.77 6.13 18.55
C SER A 119 8.78 6.84 17.70
N HIS A 120 8.68 6.78 16.38
CA HIS A 120 9.69 7.21 15.41
C HIS A 120 11.07 6.59 15.65
N ILE A 121 11.10 5.38 16.24
CA ILE A 121 12.30 4.59 16.46
C ILE A 121 12.30 3.43 15.46
N GLY A 122 13.26 3.42 14.55
CA GLY A 122 13.29 2.48 13.42
C GLY A 122 13.23 1.01 13.83
N ALA A 123 13.84 0.62 14.94
CA ALA A 123 13.77 -0.76 15.43
C ALA A 123 12.35 -1.16 15.86
N LEU A 124 11.61 -0.26 16.51
CA LEU A 124 10.23 -0.50 16.94
C LEU A 124 9.28 -0.48 15.73
N THR A 125 9.36 0.56 14.91
CA THR A 125 8.57 0.68 13.68
C THR A 125 8.81 -0.51 12.74
N LYS A 126 10.04 -0.97 12.57
CA LYS A 126 10.35 -2.17 11.76
C LYS A 126 9.68 -3.43 12.30
N THR A 127 9.70 -3.63 13.62
CA THR A 127 9.03 -4.78 14.27
C THR A 127 7.53 -4.73 14.03
N THR A 128 6.92 -3.59 14.30
CA THR A 128 5.48 -3.35 14.10
C THR A 128 5.07 -3.54 12.65
N PHE A 129 5.83 -2.90 11.74
CA PHE A 129 5.56 -2.95 10.30
C PHE A 129 5.52 -4.39 9.79
N TRP A 130 6.61 -5.14 9.95
CA TRP A 130 6.66 -6.49 9.38
C TRP A 130 5.62 -7.40 10.00
N TYR A 131 5.40 -7.28 11.33
CA TYR A 131 4.41 -8.11 11.99
C TYR A 131 2.99 -7.85 11.49
N LEU A 132 2.56 -6.60 11.50
CA LEU A 132 1.21 -6.22 11.07
C LEU A 132 1.04 -6.35 9.55
N PHE A 133 2.05 -5.97 8.77
CA PHE A 133 2.03 -6.08 7.32
C PHE A 133 1.84 -7.52 6.86
N GLU A 134 2.56 -8.45 7.45
CA GLU A 134 2.47 -9.86 7.04
C GLU A 134 1.19 -10.54 7.52
N ASN A 135 0.79 -10.30 8.76
CA ASN A 135 -0.24 -11.09 9.44
C ASN A 135 -1.62 -10.41 9.48
N HIS A 136 -1.67 -9.07 9.50
CA HIS A 136 -2.91 -8.36 9.81
C HIS A 136 -3.28 -7.24 8.84
N LEU A 137 -2.45 -6.94 7.83
CA LEU A 137 -2.82 -6.05 6.73
C LEU A 137 -3.41 -6.88 5.59
N LYS A 138 -4.59 -6.50 5.10
CA LYS A 138 -5.23 -7.15 3.95
C LYS A 138 -4.37 -7.08 2.70
N LEU A 139 -4.56 -8.04 1.81
CA LEU A 139 -4.00 -7.96 0.46
C LEU A 139 -4.56 -6.73 -0.27
N GLY A 140 -3.68 -5.92 -0.85
CA GLY A 140 -4.03 -4.61 -1.40
C GLY A 140 -4.24 -3.51 -0.37
N GLY A 141 -4.02 -3.80 0.92
CA GLY A 141 -4.07 -2.83 2.00
C GLY A 141 -2.89 -1.86 1.99
N LEU A 142 -3.04 -0.76 2.70
CA LEU A 142 -2.07 0.35 2.76
C LEU A 142 -1.45 0.43 4.16
N TYR A 143 -0.13 0.53 4.22
CA TYR A 143 0.62 0.88 5.44
C TYR A 143 1.29 2.23 5.23
N ALA A 144 1.03 3.20 6.11
CA ALA A 144 1.66 4.50 6.13
C ALA A 144 2.63 4.58 7.33
N ILE A 145 3.83 5.09 7.11
CA ILE A 145 4.83 5.34 8.15
C ILE A 145 5.08 6.84 8.15
N GLU A 146 4.71 7.51 9.23
CA GLU A 146 4.89 8.95 9.37
C GLU A 146 6.29 9.29 9.94
N ASP A 147 6.71 10.51 9.71
CA ASP A 147 7.89 11.16 10.32
C ASP A 147 9.21 10.41 10.17
N TRP A 148 9.37 9.68 9.07
CA TRP A 148 10.59 8.92 8.83
C TRP A 148 11.88 9.76 8.83
N GLY A 149 11.76 11.07 8.56
CA GLY A 149 12.86 12.02 8.59
C GLY A 149 13.40 12.34 9.98
N THR A 150 12.69 11.95 11.05
CA THR A 150 13.13 12.13 12.45
C THR A 150 14.45 11.43 12.76
N GLY A 151 14.82 10.42 11.96
CA GLY A 151 16.14 9.78 12.03
C GLY A 151 17.34 10.71 11.74
N TYR A 152 17.08 11.96 11.30
CA TYR A 152 18.10 13.00 11.12
C TYR A 152 18.02 14.11 12.18
N LEU A 153 17.07 14.07 13.11
CA LEU A 153 16.82 15.12 14.09
C LEU A 153 17.38 14.74 15.48
N GLU A 154 18.20 15.61 16.07
CA GLU A 154 18.85 15.36 17.36
C GLU A 154 17.88 15.12 18.52
N ASP A 155 16.66 15.65 18.44
CA ASP A 155 15.62 15.47 19.47
C ASP A 155 15.04 14.04 19.49
N PHE A 156 15.28 13.26 18.45
CA PHE A 156 14.77 11.89 18.34
C PHE A 156 15.85 10.84 18.58
N PRO A 157 15.51 9.67 19.16
CA PRO A 157 16.47 8.65 19.54
C PRO A 157 17.42 8.20 18.42
N ASP A 158 16.90 8.00 17.21
CA ASP A 158 17.70 7.59 16.06
C ASP A 158 18.57 8.74 15.54
N GLY A 159 18.03 9.96 15.52
CA GLY A 159 18.73 11.15 15.07
C GLY A 159 19.88 11.59 15.99
N LYS A 160 19.80 11.30 17.29
CA LYS A 160 20.90 11.53 18.25
C LYS A 160 22.20 10.80 17.88
N ARG A 161 22.11 9.73 17.10
CA ARG A 161 23.26 8.98 16.61
C ARG A 161 23.88 9.58 15.36
N PHE A 162 23.23 10.58 14.80
CA PHE A 162 23.61 11.19 13.54
C PHE A 162 24.58 12.33 13.79
N ASP A 163 25.87 12.08 13.61
CA ASP A 163 26.92 13.09 13.71
C ASP A 163 27.27 13.68 12.34
N ILE A 164 26.68 14.82 12.04
CA ILE A 164 26.91 15.57 10.80
C ILE A 164 28.38 15.89 10.57
N ALA A 165 29.16 16.10 11.66
CA ALA A 165 30.55 16.51 11.57
C ALA A 165 31.48 15.37 11.07
N ASN A 166 31.08 14.12 11.28
CA ASN A 166 31.86 12.92 10.94
C ASN A 166 31.26 12.08 9.80
N LEU A 167 30.34 12.65 9.03
CA LEU A 167 29.83 11.95 7.85
C LEU A 167 30.93 11.70 6.82
N PRO A 168 31.00 10.48 6.26
CA PRO A 168 31.79 10.27 5.08
C PRO A 168 31.22 11.19 4.00
N VAL A 169 32.02 12.17 3.56
CA VAL A 169 31.69 13.06 2.46
C VAL A 169 31.51 12.18 1.23
N SER A 170 30.29 11.78 0.95
CA SER A 170 29.97 11.28 -0.38
C SER A 170 29.93 12.49 -1.30
N PRO A 171 30.84 12.61 -2.26
CA PRO A 171 30.80 13.70 -3.21
C PRO A 171 29.55 13.46 -4.07
N ILE A 172 28.45 14.15 -3.76
CA ILE A 172 27.40 14.35 -4.75
C ILE A 172 28.05 15.21 -5.80
N GLN A 173 28.44 14.62 -6.92
CA GLN A 173 28.92 15.38 -8.05
C GLN A 173 27.81 16.35 -8.46
N PRO A 174 28.09 17.63 -8.61
CA PRO A 174 27.11 18.59 -9.12
C PRO A 174 26.62 18.07 -10.48
N LEU A 175 25.30 18.13 -10.70
CA LEU A 175 24.72 17.88 -12.02
C LEU A 175 25.47 18.76 -13.03
N ALA A 176 25.84 18.19 -14.17
CA ALA A 176 26.64 18.85 -15.22
C ALA A 176 26.00 20.15 -15.78
N SER A 177 24.82 20.53 -15.33
CA SER A 177 24.06 21.72 -15.69
C SER A 177 24.24 22.89 -14.73
N GLU A 178 24.97 22.76 -13.61
CA GLU A 178 25.20 23.87 -12.70
C GLU A 178 26.45 24.69 -13.12
N PRO A 179 26.36 26.03 -13.11
CA PRO A 179 27.52 26.87 -13.44
C PRO A 179 28.65 26.58 -12.46
N ALA A 180 29.84 26.34 -13.01
CA ALA A 180 31.06 26.16 -12.23
C ALA A 180 31.27 27.31 -11.25
N GLY A 181 31.17 27.05 -9.94
CA GLY A 181 31.43 28.04 -8.90
C GLY A 181 30.42 28.07 -7.74
N LYS A 182 29.26 27.44 -7.82
CA LYS A 182 28.31 27.31 -6.71
C LYS A 182 28.17 25.81 -6.27
N SER A 183 29.27 25.21 -5.94
CA SER A 183 29.25 23.91 -5.24
C SER A 183 28.63 24.11 -3.87
N MET A 184 27.51 23.43 -3.58
CA MET A 184 27.07 23.28 -2.19
C MET A 184 28.17 22.53 -1.42
N LYS A 185 28.91 23.27 -0.60
CA LYS A 185 30.00 22.72 0.23
C LYS A 185 29.50 21.93 1.43
N VAL A 186 28.20 21.77 1.59
CA VAL A 186 27.61 21.02 2.69
C VAL A 186 27.24 19.64 2.17
N PRO A 187 27.86 18.58 2.67
CA PRO A 187 27.48 17.23 2.28
C PRO A 187 26.00 16.98 2.64
N PHE A 188 25.23 16.44 1.72
CA PHE A 188 23.87 16.02 2.02
C PHE A 188 23.93 14.87 3.01
N PRO A 189 23.26 14.98 4.18
CA PRO A 189 23.31 13.95 5.19
C PRO A 189 22.71 12.64 4.66
N CYS A 190 23.43 11.53 4.86
CA CYS A 190 22.96 10.20 4.46
C CYS A 190 23.48 9.15 5.42
N HIS A 191 22.60 8.32 5.99
CA HIS A 191 22.95 7.15 6.79
C HIS A 191 22.01 5.98 6.56
N SER A 192 22.29 4.82 7.18
CA SER A 192 21.55 3.57 6.96
C SER A 192 21.19 2.87 8.28
N TYR A 193 20.89 3.61 9.32
CA TYR A 193 20.45 3.05 10.61
C TYR A 193 19.13 3.68 11.06
N GLY A 194 18.53 3.11 12.08
CA GLY A 194 17.29 3.58 12.69
C GLY A 194 16.14 3.65 11.68
N MET A 195 15.31 4.66 11.81
CA MET A 195 14.16 4.88 10.94
C MET A 195 14.57 5.00 9.47
N VAL A 196 15.60 5.79 9.18
CA VAL A 196 16.10 5.99 7.80
C VAL A 196 16.59 4.69 7.19
N GLY A 197 17.33 3.88 7.98
CA GLY A 197 17.82 2.57 7.54
C GLY A 197 16.66 1.63 7.23
N PHE A 198 15.64 1.61 8.06
CA PHE A 198 14.45 0.81 7.83
C PHE A 198 13.72 1.21 6.54
N ILE A 199 13.53 2.52 6.27
CA ILE A 199 12.92 2.95 5.00
C ILE A 199 13.75 2.49 3.78
N LYS A 200 15.07 2.52 3.87
CA LYS A 200 15.94 1.99 2.78
C LYS A 200 15.77 0.49 2.59
N GLU A 201 15.57 -0.30 3.64
CA GLU A 201 15.24 -1.72 3.51
C GLU A 201 13.90 -1.96 2.77
N LEU A 202 12.91 -1.08 2.92
CA LEU A 202 11.67 -1.17 2.15
C LEU A 202 11.89 -0.92 0.66
N VAL A 203 12.84 -0.04 0.30
CA VAL A 203 13.25 0.16 -1.09
C VAL A 203 13.91 -1.10 -1.66
N ASP A 204 14.78 -1.76 -0.87
CA ASP A 204 15.40 -3.03 -1.27
C ASP A 204 14.34 -4.13 -1.45
N GLU A 205 13.37 -4.22 -0.55
CA GLU A 205 12.25 -5.15 -0.69
C GLU A 205 11.42 -4.88 -1.96
N GLN A 206 11.19 -3.62 -2.31
CA GLN A 206 10.52 -3.27 -3.56
C GLN A 206 11.30 -3.76 -4.78
N GLY A 207 12.63 -3.72 -4.71
CA GLY A 207 13.56 -4.22 -5.74
C GLY A 207 13.80 -5.73 -5.74
N ALA A 208 13.19 -6.49 -4.82
CA ALA A 208 13.52 -7.88 -4.53
C ALA A 208 13.63 -8.80 -5.77
N ALA A 209 12.73 -8.66 -6.75
CA ALA A 209 12.73 -9.50 -7.94
C ALA A 209 13.98 -9.28 -8.82
N SER A 210 14.46 -8.04 -8.91
CA SER A 210 15.68 -7.69 -9.63
C SER A 210 16.94 -8.06 -8.86
N ILE A 211 16.94 -7.77 -7.55
CA ILE A 211 18.08 -8.05 -6.66
C ILE A 211 18.34 -9.55 -6.57
N THR A 212 17.30 -10.35 -6.31
CA THR A 212 17.47 -11.80 -6.13
C THR A 212 17.79 -12.54 -7.42
N MET A 213 17.49 -11.97 -8.59
CA MET A 213 17.87 -12.52 -9.88
C MET A 213 19.39 -12.49 -10.10
N GLN A 214 20.12 -11.58 -9.42
CA GLN A 214 21.58 -11.42 -9.56
C GLN A 214 22.36 -12.55 -8.85
N TYR A 215 21.72 -13.31 -7.98
CA TYR A 215 22.37 -14.34 -7.18
C TYR A 215 21.97 -15.74 -7.65
N PRO A 216 22.87 -16.48 -8.38
CA PRO A 216 22.52 -17.78 -8.97
C PRO A 216 22.05 -18.84 -7.97
N ALA A 217 22.45 -18.73 -6.70
CA ALA A 217 22.07 -19.66 -5.63
C ALA A 217 20.72 -19.32 -4.96
N ALA A 218 20.16 -18.13 -5.22
CA ALA A 218 18.90 -17.70 -4.64
C ALA A 218 17.75 -17.90 -5.64
N LYS A 219 16.63 -18.43 -5.17
CA LYS A 219 15.40 -18.40 -5.99
C LYS A 219 14.97 -16.93 -6.17
N ARG A 220 14.70 -16.55 -7.42
CA ARG A 220 14.07 -15.28 -7.72
C ARG A 220 12.80 -15.12 -6.85
N ARG A 221 12.71 -14.02 -6.13
CA ARG A 221 11.61 -13.72 -5.24
C ARG A 221 10.95 -12.42 -5.67
N ALA A 222 9.64 -12.44 -5.84
CA ALA A 222 8.86 -11.21 -6.05
C ALA A 222 8.86 -10.35 -4.78
N SER A 223 8.65 -9.04 -4.95
CA SER A 223 8.39 -8.15 -3.83
C SER A 223 7.07 -8.52 -3.12
N LYS A 224 7.02 -8.29 -1.81
CA LYS A 224 5.78 -8.35 -1.02
C LYS A 224 4.90 -7.10 -1.24
N PHE A 225 5.46 -6.07 -1.90
CA PHE A 225 4.83 -4.79 -2.10
C PHE A 225 4.31 -4.64 -3.53
N GLU A 226 3.09 -4.15 -3.68
CA GLU A 226 2.59 -3.65 -4.95
C GLU A 226 3.31 -2.35 -5.34
N GLY A 227 3.64 -1.52 -4.36
CA GLY A 227 4.42 -0.31 -4.54
C GLY A 227 4.80 0.35 -3.22
N VAL A 228 5.84 1.16 -3.28
CA VAL A 228 6.29 2.06 -2.21
C VAL A 228 6.29 3.48 -2.75
N LEU A 229 5.63 4.40 -2.06
CA LEU A 229 5.66 5.83 -2.33
C LEU A 229 6.33 6.53 -1.15
N ILE A 230 7.48 7.15 -1.40
CA ILE A 230 8.23 7.91 -0.40
C ILE A 230 7.98 9.38 -0.65
N THR A 231 7.41 10.06 0.34
CA THR A 231 7.24 11.52 0.34
C THR A 231 8.17 12.16 1.35
N GLN A 232 8.10 13.49 1.49
CA GLN A 232 8.93 14.22 2.44
C GLN A 232 8.73 13.75 3.90
N TYR A 233 7.51 13.40 4.28
CA TYR A 233 7.14 13.07 5.67
C TYR A 233 6.65 11.64 5.84
N ILE A 234 5.97 11.10 4.84
CA ILE A 234 5.23 9.86 4.93
C ILE A 234 5.72 8.86 3.88
N VAL A 235 5.89 7.61 4.29
CA VAL A 235 6.14 6.50 3.38
C VAL A 235 4.90 5.61 3.33
N PHE A 236 4.38 5.39 2.14
CA PHE A 236 3.25 4.51 1.90
C PHE A 236 3.73 3.21 1.27
N VAL A 237 3.31 2.09 1.85
CA VAL A 237 3.59 0.75 1.33
C VAL A 237 2.27 0.05 1.06
N THR A 238 2.04 -0.32 -0.19
CA THR A 238 0.85 -1.08 -0.57
C THR A 238 1.21 -2.57 -0.65
N LYS A 239 0.47 -3.40 0.10
CA LYS A 239 0.65 -4.86 0.06
C LYS A 239 0.18 -5.40 -1.28
N VAL A 240 0.89 -6.38 -1.84
CA VAL A 240 0.46 -7.03 -3.09
C VAL A 240 -0.99 -7.50 -2.99
N ARG A 241 -1.74 -7.36 -4.08
CA ARG A 241 -3.09 -7.93 -4.20
C ARG A 241 -3.00 -9.41 -4.58
N PRO A 242 -4.02 -10.21 -4.30
CA PRO A 242 -4.07 -11.56 -4.85
C PRO A 242 -4.14 -11.46 -6.37
N ASN A 243 -3.47 -12.39 -7.05
CA ASN A 243 -3.71 -12.58 -8.46
C ASN A 243 -5.20 -12.93 -8.67
N SER A 244 -5.78 -12.43 -9.73
CA SER A 244 -7.20 -12.66 -10.02
C SER A 244 -7.48 -12.67 -11.52
N LEU A 245 -8.45 -13.49 -11.91
CA LEU A 245 -9.02 -13.52 -13.24
C LEU A 245 -10.51 -13.79 -13.12
N THR A 246 -11.33 -12.87 -13.56
CA THR A 246 -12.78 -12.92 -13.41
C THR A 246 -13.48 -12.65 -14.73
N ALA A 247 -14.72 -13.15 -14.85
CA ALA A 247 -15.60 -12.90 -15.97
C ALA A 247 -16.97 -12.39 -15.47
N SER A 248 -17.50 -11.34 -16.12
CA SER A 248 -18.83 -10.81 -15.75
C SER A 248 -19.54 -10.26 -17.00
N PRO A 249 -20.78 -10.73 -17.26
CA PRO A 249 -21.49 -11.82 -16.61
C PRO A 249 -20.85 -13.19 -16.86
N ASN A 250 -20.99 -14.11 -15.89
CA ASN A 250 -20.62 -15.51 -16.05
C ASN A 250 -21.55 -16.37 -15.17
N PRO A 251 -22.38 -17.29 -15.74
CA PRO A 251 -22.50 -17.54 -17.17
C PRO A 251 -23.05 -16.33 -17.94
N VAL A 252 -22.73 -16.28 -19.24
CA VAL A 252 -23.26 -15.24 -20.14
C VAL A 252 -24.74 -15.52 -20.42
N PRO A 253 -25.64 -14.55 -20.25
CA PRO A 253 -27.08 -14.76 -20.49
C PRO A 253 -27.41 -15.22 -21.91
N PHE A 254 -28.46 -16.02 -22.04
CA PHE A 254 -29.06 -16.36 -23.33
C PHE A 254 -29.53 -15.08 -24.07
N GLY A 255 -29.49 -15.10 -25.39
CA GLY A 255 -29.94 -14.00 -26.24
C GLY A 255 -29.61 -14.23 -27.70
N ASN A 256 -30.13 -13.39 -28.60
CA ASN A 256 -29.87 -13.48 -30.03
C ASN A 256 -28.41 -13.13 -30.36
N GLY A 257 -27.80 -13.91 -31.26
CA GLY A 257 -26.41 -13.72 -31.68
C GLY A 257 -25.39 -14.15 -30.62
N ARG A 258 -24.13 -13.70 -30.75
CA ARG A 258 -23.04 -14.01 -29.85
C ARG A 258 -23.17 -13.23 -28.53
N GLY A 259 -22.90 -13.90 -27.42
CA GLY A 259 -22.86 -13.29 -26.11
C GLY A 259 -21.55 -12.53 -25.83
N GLN A 260 -21.55 -11.74 -24.77
CA GLN A 260 -20.37 -11.02 -24.39
C GLN A 260 -20.14 -11.09 -22.85
N THR A 261 -18.89 -11.14 -22.45
CA THR A 261 -18.46 -11.05 -21.05
C THR A 261 -17.22 -10.18 -20.94
N ARG A 262 -17.08 -9.51 -19.82
CA ARG A 262 -15.87 -8.74 -19.49
C ARG A 262 -14.93 -9.63 -18.68
N ILE A 263 -13.75 -9.86 -19.21
CA ILE A 263 -12.65 -10.51 -18.51
C ILE A 263 -11.83 -9.43 -17.83
N SER A 264 -11.65 -9.55 -16.50
CA SER A 264 -10.82 -8.65 -15.70
C SER A 264 -9.74 -9.46 -14.99
N TRP A 265 -8.52 -8.93 -14.93
CA TRP A 265 -7.37 -9.62 -14.36
C TRP A 265 -6.45 -8.69 -13.60
N ASN A 266 -5.71 -9.28 -12.65
CA ASN A 266 -4.60 -8.67 -11.92
C ASN A 266 -3.57 -9.75 -11.60
N THR A 267 -2.29 -9.50 -11.87
CA THR A 267 -1.19 -10.45 -11.60
C THR A 267 -0.86 -10.57 -10.11
N GLY A 268 -1.39 -9.68 -9.28
CA GLY A 268 -1.10 -9.66 -7.85
C GLY A 268 0.29 -9.13 -7.49
N ASN A 269 1.07 -8.69 -8.47
CA ASN A 269 2.41 -8.14 -8.28
C ASN A 269 2.70 -7.05 -9.32
N THR A 270 3.95 -6.60 -9.45
CA THR A 270 4.36 -5.56 -10.40
C THR A 270 4.63 -6.09 -11.82
N ASP A 271 4.65 -7.42 -12.00
CA ASP A 271 5.03 -8.04 -13.26
C ASP A 271 3.87 -8.00 -14.28
N ILE A 272 4.23 -7.91 -15.55
CA ILE A 272 3.27 -8.05 -16.64
C ILE A 272 2.79 -9.50 -16.69
N GLY A 273 1.47 -9.71 -16.79
CA GLY A 273 0.87 -11.02 -17.04
C GLY A 273 0.31 -11.14 -18.44
N GLU A 274 0.08 -12.38 -18.84
CA GLU A 274 -0.52 -12.74 -20.13
C GLU A 274 -1.81 -13.53 -19.90
N VAL A 275 -2.92 -13.02 -20.43
CA VAL A 275 -4.20 -13.73 -20.43
C VAL A 275 -4.36 -14.47 -21.76
N TYR A 276 -4.54 -15.77 -21.67
CA TYR A 276 -4.85 -16.62 -22.82
C TYR A 276 -6.27 -17.15 -22.72
N VAL A 277 -6.82 -17.57 -23.85
CA VAL A 277 -8.11 -18.26 -23.93
C VAL A 277 -7.97 -19.54 -24.72
N SER A 278 -8.52 -20.62 -24.19
CA SER A 278 -8.75 -21.90 -24.88
C SER A 278 -10.26 -22.10 -25.07
N ILE A 279 -10.67 -22.49 -26.25
CA ILE A 279 -12.06 -22.77 -26.60
C ILE A 279 -12.21 -24.28 -26.76
N ASP A 280 -13.11 -24.89 -25.99
CA ASP A 280 -13.43 -26.34 -26.01
C ASP A 280 -12.17 -27.21 -25.85
N GLY A 281 -11.19 -26.75 -25.05
CA GLY A 281 -9.92 -27.45 -24.84
C GLY A 281 -8.92 -27.34 -26.00
N GLY A 282 -9.19 -26.51 -27.00
CA GLY A 282 -8.30 -26.26 -28.13
C GLY A 282 -7.06 -25.45 -27.76
N LYS A 283 -6.29 -25.06 -28.80
CA LYS A 283 -5.06 -24.29 -28.64
C LYS A 283 -5.34 -22.94 -27.98
N GLU A 284 -4.47 -22.55 -27.05
CA GLU A 284 -4.50 -21.25 -26.40
C GLU A 284 -4.16 -20.10 -27.34
N LEU A 285 -4.93 -19.04 -27.28
CA LEU A 285 -4.73 -17.80 -28.02
C LEU A 285 -4.53 -16.65 -27.05
N LEU A 286 -3.54 -15.78 -27.29
CA LEU A 286 -3.30 -14.60 -26.47
C LEU A 286 -4.50 -13.65 -26.54
N PHE A 287 -5.11 -13.37 -25.39
CA PHE A 287 -6.23 -12.46 -25.26
C PHE A 287 -5.79 -11.06 -24.82
N ALA A 288 -4.87 -10.96 -23.86
CA ALA A 288 -4.35 -9.68 -23.36
C ALA A 288 -2.97 -9.86 -22.72
N LYS A 289 -2.19 -8.76 -22.66
CA LYS A 289 -0.88 -8.71 -22.02
C LYS A 289 -0.73 -7.39 -21.27
N LYS A 290 -0.93 -7.42 -19.95
CA LYS A 290 -0.76 -6.29 -19.00
C LYS A 290 -0.70 -6.84 -17.58
N ARG A 291 -0.13 -6.05 -16.64
CA ARG A 291 -0.17 -6.36 -15.21
C ARG A 291 -1.62 -6.51 -14.71
N GLU A 292 -2.46 -5.57 -15.06
CA GLU A 292 -3.89 -5.57 -14.71
C GLU A 292 -4.70 -4.93 -15.84
N GLY A 293 -5.96 -5.28 -15.91
CA GLY A 293 -6.84 -4.70 -16.91
C GLY A 293 -8.18 -5.40 -17.03
N SER A 294 -8.94 -4.93 -18.00
CA SER A 294 -10.16 -5.60 -18.44
C SER A 294 -10.35 -5.48 -19.94
N LYS A 295 -10.93 -6.52 -20.54
CA LYS A 295 -11.26 -6.56 -21.98
C LYS A 295 -12.53 -7.37 -22.20
N VAL A 296 -13.40 -6.91 -23.11
CA VAL A 296 -14.65 -7.60 -23.42
C VAL A 296 -14.40 -8.65 -24.48
N ALA A 297 -14.80 -9.89 -24.19
CA ALA A 297 -14.93 -10.98 -25.14
C ALA A 297 -16.36 -10.94 -25.71
N LYS A 298 -16.52 -10.56 -27.01
CA LYS A 298 -17.82 -10.36 -27.69
C LYS A 298 -18.27 -11.56 -28.52
N TRP A 299 -17.68 -12.72 -28.27
CA TRP A 299 -17.79 -13.88 -29.14
C TRP A 299 -18.13 -15.18 -28.39
N ILE A 300 -18.86 -15.08 -27.27
CA ILE A 300 -19.25 -16.24 -26.48
C ILE A 300 -20.48 -16.89 -27.06
N ASP A 301 -20.32 -18.07 -27.64
CA ASP A 301 -21.39 -18.87 -28.25
C ASP A 301 -22.00 -19.85 -27.24
N THR A 302 -23.26 -20.24 -27.48
CA THR A 302 -23.94 -21.27 -26.76
C THR A 302 -23.34 -22.64 -27.09
N GLY A 303 -23.12 -23.51 -26.11
CA GLY A 303 -22.59 -24.87 -26.31
C GLY A 303 -21.08 -24.98 -26.31
N SER A 304 -20.34 -23.87 -26.29
CA SER A 304 -18.88 -23.85 -26.14
C SER A 304 -18.44 -23.44 -24.74
N THR A 305 -17.30 -23.94 -24.32
CA THR A 305 -16.63 -23.63 -23.07
C THR A 305 -15.36 -22.81 -23.36
N TYR A 306 -15.22 -21.70 -22.67
CA TYR A 306 -14.09 -20.80 -22.83
C TYR A 306 -13.29 -20.76 -21.52
N GLU A 307 -12.07 -21.30 -21.53
CA GLU A 307 -11.19 -21.23 -20.38
C GLU A 307 -10.17 -20.12 -20.56
N PHE A 308 -10.31 -19.05 -19.78
CA PHE A 308 -9.32 -17.99 -19.69
C PHE A 308 -8.30 -18.33 -18.62
N ARG A 309 -7.02 -18.12 -18.93
CA ARG A 309 -5.88 -18.40 -18.05
C ARG A 309 -4.96 -17.19 -17.98
N LEU A 310 -4.64 -16.75 -16.77
CA LEU A 310 -3.66 -15.70 -16.52
C LEU A 310 -2.33 -16.36 -16.16
N TYR A 311 -1.30 -16.06 -16.93
CA TYR A 311 0.07 -16.53 -16.68
C TYR A 311 1.00 -15.37 -16.31
N ASN A 312 2.15 -15.70 -15.70
CA ASN A 312 3.27 -14.77 -15.59
C ASN A 312 3.83 -14.44 -17.00
N SER A 313 4.69 -13.41 -17.09
CA SER A 313 5.23 -12.93 -18.38
C SER A 313 6.09 -13.95 -19.13
N ALA A 314 6.62 -14.97 -18.46
CA ALA A 314 7.40 -16.04 -19.03
C ALA A 314 6.54 -17.25 -19.46
N HIS A 315 5.22 -17.20 -19.24
CA HIS A 315 4.27 -18.30 -19.50
C HIS A 315 4.65 -19.63 -18.80
N THR A 316 5.31 -19.53 -17.64
CA THR A 316 5.81 -20.70 -16.88
C THR A 316 4.96 -21.02 -15.66
N GLU A 317 4.10 -20.08 -15.22
CA GLU A 317 3.28 -20.20 -14.02
C GLU A 317 1.85 -19.73 -14.30
N LEU A 318 0.88 -20.59 -14.01
CA LEU A 318 -0.54 -20.26 -14.05
C LEU A 318 -0.91 -19.51 -12.76
N LEU A 319 -1.25 -18.24 -12.87
CA LEU A 319 -1.61 -17.38 -11.72
C LEU A 319 -3.09 -17.51 -11.36
N ALA A 320 -3.97 -17.56 -12.35
CA ALA A 320 -5.41 -17.69 -12.15
C ALA A 320 -6.09 -18.25 -13.40
N LYS A 321 -7.29 -18.83 -13.25
CA LYS A 321 -8.12 -19.24 -14.36
C LYS A 321 -9.60 -19.00 -14.09
N VAL A 322 -10.37 -18.78 -15.14
CA VAL A 322 -11.83 -18.71 -15.11
C VAL A 322 -12.43 -19.41 -16.33
N VAL A 323 -13.45 -20.18 -16.08
CA VAL A 323 -14.22 -20.85 -17.14
C VAL A 323 -15.48 -20.02 -17.40
N VAL A 324 -15.73 -19.72 -18.65
CA VAL A 324 -16.91 -18.98 -19.13
C VAL A 324 -17.76 -19.88 -19.99
N SER A 325 -19.04 -19.89 -19.70
CA SER A 325 -20.07 -20.55 -20.51
C SER A 325 -21.21 -19.59 -20.79
N ARG A 326 -22.11 -19.99 -21.69
CA ARG A 326 -23.34 -19.25 -21.97
C ARG A 326 -24.55 -20.14 -21.66
N THR A 327 -25.55 -19.54 -21.00
CA THR A 327 -26.80 -20.23 -20.71
C THR A 327 -27.51 -20.62 -22.04
N THR A 328 -28.08 -21.79 -22.03
CA THR A 328 -28.94 -22.31 -23.17
C THR A 328 -30.33 -21.75 -23.09
#